data_c97fdb939a3501fe5330568c9560a048
#
_entry.id   c97fdb939a3501fe5330568c9560a048
#
_cell.length_a   1.000
_cell.length_b   1.000
_cell.length_c   1.000
_cell.angle_alpha   90.00
_cell.angle_beta   90.00
_cell.angle_gamma   90.00
#
_symmetry.space_group_name_H-M   'P 1'
#
loop_
_entity.id
_entity.type
_entity.pdbx_description
1 polymer ?
#
loop_
_entity_poly.entity_id
_entity_poly.type
_entity_poly.pdbx_seq_one_letter_code
_entity_poly.pdbx_strand_id
1 'polypeptide(L)'
;KLKRFIFYRNYGKDKVLEWGSGLSTPQIAERVAFLVSIEHNAEWYEKIKKNMAVSKKSYDNCKLLLRPPTRGGKGESVNTYWGEGPFKGQLKTMAGQNHYEDFKEYVDAPLNEGPFDIILIDGRARVACASKCHLLGHKDTLVFFHDFGVFGIPYYSECFEYLEPYGSVKSMARFKI
;
A
#
# COMPACT_ATOMS: atom_id res chain seq x y z
N LYS A 1 -2.15 0.24 15.98
CA LYS A 1 -2.21 1.71 16.12
C LYS A 1 -2.82 2.39 14.89
N LEU A 2 -2.71 1.82 13.69
CA LEU A 2 -3.56 2.11 12.54
C LEU A 2 -5.05 2.04 12.94
N LYS A 3 -5.41 1.03 13.76
CA LYS A 3 -6.74 0.87 14.34
C LYS A 3 -7.33 2.18 14.90
N ARG A 4 -6.53 2.96 15.62
CA ARG A 4 -7.04 4.15 16.32
C ARG A 4 -7.35 5.32 15.38
N PHE A 5 -6.65 5.44 14.26
CA PHE A 5 -6.82 6.54 13.31
C PHE A 5 -8.00 6.27 12.36
N ILE A 6 -8.15 5.04 11.91
CA ILE A 6 -9.31 4.57 11.15
C ILE A 6 -10.60 4.65 12.00
N PHE A 7 -10.53 4.75 13.33
CA PHE A 7 -11.68 4.71 14.24
C PHE A 7 -12.41 6.04 14.46
N TYR A 8 -11.88 7.19 14.05
CA TYR A 8 -12.46 8.50 14.40
C TYR A 8 -13.21 9.20 13.27
N ARG A 9 -13.22 8.66 12.07
CA ARG A 9 -14.08 9.08 10.97
C ARG A 9 -15.24 8.10 10.80
N ASN A 10 -16.32 8.52 10.21
CA ASN A 10 -17.48 7.67 9.92
C ASN A 10 -17.18 6.85 8.64
N TYR A 11 -16.32 5.88 8.76
CA TYR A 11 -15.71 5.11 7.65
C TYR A 11 -16.66 4.19 6.89
N GLY A 12 -17.85 3.94 7.41
CA GLY A 12 -18.82 3.06 6.78
C GLY A 12 -19.24 3.47 5.35
N LYS A 13 -18.73 4.61 4.87
CA LYS A 13 -18.97 5.10 3.50
C LYS A 13 -17.70 5.16 2.66
N ASP A 14 -16.50 5.01 3.26
CA ASP A 14 -15.24 5.21 2.57
C ASP A 14 -14.89 4.01 1.69
N LYS A 15 -14.38 4.29 0.51
CA LYS A 15 -13.73 3.35 -0.39
C LYS A 15 -12.23 3.40 -0.15
N VAL A 16 -11.64 2.26 0.17
CA VAL A 16 -10.25 2.16 0.61
C VAL A 16 -9.44 1.30 -0.33
N LEU A 17 -8.21 1.74 -0.60
CA LEU A 17 -7.18 0.96 -1.27
C LEU A 17 -6.09 0.60 -0.25
N GLU A 18 -5.66 -0.65 -0.25
CA GLU A 18 -4.52 -1.15 0.52
C GLU A 18 -3.55 -1.85 -0.43
N TRP A 19 -2.34 -1.31 -0.58
CA TRP A 19 -1.22 -2.02 -1.17
C TRP A 19 -0.40 -2.70 -0.06
N GLY A 20 -0.35 -4.02 -0.07
CA GLY A 20 0.25 -4.84 0.97
C GLY A 20 -0.79 -5.37 1.95
N SER A 21 -1.50 -6.42 1.52
CA SER A 21 -2.49 -7.08 2.38
C SER A 21 -1.85 -7.64 3.64
N GLY A 22 -2.56 -7.54 4.77
CA GLY A 22 -2.02 -7.97 6.03
C GLY A 22 -3.08 -8.41 7.04
N LEU A 23 -2.67 -8.57 8.29
CA LEU A 23 -3.60 -8.81 9.40
C LEU A 23 -4.54 -7.60 9.64
N SER A 24 -4.23 -6.45 9.05
CA SER A 24 -5.09 -5.27 9.01
C SER A 24 -6.25 -5.41 8.04
N THR A 25 -6.08 -6.12 6.93
CA THR A 25 -7.05 -6.23 5.83
C THR A 25 -8.47 -6.59 6.29
N PRO A 26 -8.70 -7.69 7.03
CA PRO A 26 -10.05 -8.00 7.50
C PRO A 26 -10.60 -6.94 8.47
N GLN A 27 -9.73 -6.31 9.25
CA GLN A 27 -10.14 -5.27 10.20
C GLN A 27 -10.53 -3.97 9.51
N ILE A 28 -9.92 -3.66 8.37
CA ILE A 28 -10.28 -2.52 7.52
C ILE A 28 -11.62 -2.84 6.84
N ALA A 29 -11.74 -4.01 6.20
CA ALA A 29 -12.95 -4.43 5.51
C ALA A 29 -14.20 -4.35 6.40
N GLU A 30 -14.09 -4.70 7.69
CA GLU A 30 -15.18 -4.60 8.66
C GLU A 30 -15.69 -3.16 8.91
N ARG A 31 -14.99 -2.14 8.44
CA ARG A 31 -15.23 -0.74 8.84
C ARG A 31 -15.44 0.23 7.69
N VAL A 32 -15.30 -0.24 6.47
CA VAL A 32 -15.35 0.59 5.26
C VAL A 32 -16.46 0.13 4.33
N ALA A 33 -16.91 0.99 3.43
CA ALA A 33 -17.91 0.60 2.43
C ALA A 33 -17.36 -0.43 1.45
N PHE A 34 -16.12 -0.22 1.00
CA PHE A 34 -15.46 -1.11 0.07
C PHE A 34 -13.94 -1.06 0.23
N LEU A 35 -13.30 -2.22 0.20
CA LEU A 35 -11.85 -2.36 0.25
C LEU A 35 -11.33 -3.06 -1.00
N VAL A 36 -10.35 -2.44 -1.65
CA VAL A 36 -9.47 -3.13 -2.61
C VAL A 36 -8.15 -3.36 -1.91
N SER A 37 -7.76 -4.60 -1.70
CA SER A 37 -6.49 -4.97 -1.05
C SER A 37 -5.66 -5.82 -1.99
N ILE A 38 -4.40 -5.43 -2.20
CA ILE A 38 -3.52 -6.02 -3.21
C ILE A 38 -2.29 -6.59 -2.53
N GLU A 39 -2.04 -7.87 -2.78
CA GLU A 39 -0.89 -8.59 -2.23
C GLU A 39 0.01 -9.11 -3.37
N HIS A 40 1.32 -9.05 -3.16
CA HIS A 40 2.32 -9.52 -4.11
C HIS A 40 2.86 -10.92 -3.77
N ASN A 41 2.81 -11.30 -2.49
CA ASN A 41 3.31 -12.58 -2.01
C ASN A 41 2.17 -13.60 -1.94
N ALA A 42 2.30 -14.69 -2.71
CA ALA A 42 1.25 -15.70 -2.84
C ALA A 42 0.97 -16.44 -1.52
N GLU A 43 2.00 -16.76 -0.73
CA GLU A 43 1.83 -17.45 0.56
C GLU A 43 1.09 -16.56 1.56
N TRP A 44 1.45 -15.27 1.58
CA TRP A 44 0.80 -14.30 2.45
C TRP A 44 -0.66 -14.03 2.02
N TYR A 45 -0.90 -13.94 0.72
CA TYR A 45 -2.25 -13.84 0.15
C TYR A 45 -3.15 -14.99 0.61
N GLU A 46 -2.68 -16.25 0.47
CA GLU A 46 -3.46 -17.43 0.88
C GLU A 46 -3.69 -17.45 2.39
N LYS A 47 -2.73 -17.00 3.19
CA LYS A 47 -2.90 -16.85 4.64
C LYS A 47 -4.00 -15.86 5.01
N ILE A 48 -4.03 -14.69 4.36
CA ILE A 48 -5.07 -13.69 4.61
C ILE A 48 -6.44 -14.20 4.15
N LYS A 49 -6.51 -14.78 2.95
CA LYS A 49 -7.73 -15.38 2.40
C LYS A 49 -8.30 -16.45 3.33
N LYS A 50 -7.45 -17.34 3.85
CA LYS A 50 -7.84 -18.36 4.82
C LYS A 50 -8.35 -17.73 6.13
N ASN A 51 -7.67 -16.72 6.65
CA ASN A 51 -8.13 -16.01 7.85
C ASN A 51 -9.51 -15.39 7.67
N MET A 52 -9.78 -14.81 6.51
CA MET A 52 -11.10 -14.25 6.20
C MET A 52 -12.16 -15.33 6.06
N ALA A 53 -11.85 -16.45 5.40
CA ALA A 53 -12.78 -17.55 5.18
C ALA A 53 -13.21 -18.27 6.48
N VAL A 54 -12.33 -18.38 7.48
CA VAL A 54 -12.66 -19.00 8.78
C VAL A 54 -13.36 -18.03 9.74
N SER A 55 -13.42 -16.76 9.40
CA SER A 55 -14.15 -15.76 10.17
C SER A 55 -15.67 -16.01 10.04
N LYS A 56 -16.41 -15.72 11.09
CA LYS A 56 -17.89 -15.72 11.05
C LYS A 56 -18.48 -14.46 10.38
N LYS A 57 -17.62 -13.59 9.84
CA LYS A 57 -18.01 -12.32 9.23
C LYS A 57 -18.00 -12.44 7.71
N SER A 58 -18.91 -11.73 7.05
CA SER A 58 -18.82 -11.52 5.61
C SER A 58 -17.79 -10.46 5.28
N TYR A 59 -17.11 -10.65 4.15
CA TYR A 59 -16.16 -9.73 3.54
C TYR A 59 -16.50 -9.49 2.06
N ASP A 60 -17.79 -9.50 1.71
CA ASP A 60 -18.27 -9.26 0.34
C ASP A 60 -17.90 -7.88 -0.19
N ASN A 61 -17.62 -6.95 0.72
CA ASN A 61 -17.09 -5.62 0.43
C ASN A 61 -15.56 -5.57 0.28
N CYS A 62 -14.86 -6.70 0.24
CA CYS A 62 -13.42 -6.76 0.11
C CYS A 62 -12.99 -7.48 -1.17
N LYS A 63 -12.39 -6.74 -2.10
CA LYS A 63 -11.74 -7.29 -3.28
C LYS A 63 -10.27 -7.53 -2.97
N LEU A 64 -9.92 -8.78 -2.65
CA LEU A 64 -8.55 -9.19 -2.38
C LEU A 64 -7.90 -9.70 -3.68
N LEU A 65 -6.79 -9.09 -4.10
CA LEU A 65 -6.11 -9.35 -5.36
C LEU A 65 -4.69 -9.85 -5.11
N LEU A 66 -4.31 -10.95 -5.78
CA LEU A 66 -2.92 -11.39 -5.85
C LEU A 66 -2.28 -10.83 -7.14
N ARG A 67 -1.16 -10.13 -6.99
CA ARG A 67 -0.36 -9.59 -8.09
C ARG A 67 1.14 -9.79 -7.79
N PRO A 68 1.69 -10.96 -8.13
CA PRO A 68 3.09 -11.25 -7.90
C PRO A 68 4.00 -10.37 -8.80
N PRO A 69 5.26 -10.18 -8.42
CA PRO A 69 6.21 -9.46 -9.25
C PRO A 69 6.44 -10.16 -10.58
N THR A 70 6.66 -9.38 -11.63
CA THR A 70 6.84 -9.89 -13.01
C THR A 70 8.25 -10.40 -13.29
N ARG A 71 9.24 -9.91 -12.54
CA ARG A 71 10.65 -10.32 -12.67
C ARG A 71 11.11 -10.98 -11.37
N GLY A 72 11.92 -12.02 -11.49
CA GLY A 72 12.53 -12.69 -10.35
C GLY A 72 11.56 -13.51 -9.50
N GLY A 73 10.77 -14.39 -10.12
CA GLY A 73 9.66 -15.19 -9.57
C GLY A 73 9.84 -15.93 -8.23
N LYS A 74 10.87 -15.60 -7.45
CA LYS A 74 11.11 -16.16 -6.11
C LYS A 74 11.21 -15.10 -5.01
N GLY A 75 10.84 -13.85 -5.25
CA GLY A 75 10.87 -12.82 -4.21
C GLY A 75 12.26 -12.41 -3.71
N GLU A 76 13.29 -13.15 -4.02
CA GLU A 76 14.66 -12.92 -3.54
C GLU A 76 15.29 -11.68 -4.16
N SER A 77 15.06 -11.43 -5.44
CA SER A 77 15.55 -10.21 -6.10
C SER A 77 14.90 -8.94 -5.54
N VAL A 78 13.69 -9.07 -5.04
CA VAL A 78 12.95 -7.96 -4.43
C VAL A 78 13.45 -7.65 -3.02
N ASN A 79 13.91 -8.65 -2.29
CA ASN A 79 14.52 -8.48 -0.97
C ASN A 79 15.94 -7.90 -1.06
N THR A 80 16.67 -8.16 -2.14
CA THR A 80 18.01 -7.59 -2.35
C THR A 80 17.98 -6.08 -2.54
N TYR A 81 16.93 -5.53 -3.14
CA TYR A 81 16.76 -4.07 -3.21
C TYR A 81 16.63 -3.39 -1.84
N TRP A 82 16.22 -4.13 -0.82
CA TRP A 82 16.01 -3.60 0.53
C TRP A 82 17.17 -3.86 1.48
N GLY A 83 18.07 -4.78 1.15
CA GLY A 83 19.10 -5.26 2.06
C GLY A 83 20.53 -5.02 1.64
N GLU A 84 20.78 -4.77 0.38
CA GLU A 84 22.15 -4.71 -0.13
C GLU A 84 22.41 -3.42 -0.89
N GLY A 85 23.41 -2.75 -0.43
CA GLY A 85 24.02 -1.71 -1.17
C GLY A 85 23.99 -0.35 -0.52
N PRO A 86 25.00 0.43 -0.86
CA PRO A 86 25.07 1.81 -0.43
C PRO A 86 23.96 2.57 -1.13
N PHE A 87 22.92 2.85 -0.41
CA PHE A 87 21.76 3.65 -0.82
C PHE A 87 22.11 5.08 -1.24
N LYS A 88 23.38 5.40 -1.31
CA LYS A 88 23.90 6.72 -1.65
C LYS A 88 23.72 7.00 -3.14
N GLY A 89 22.73 7.77 -3.46
CA GLY A 89 22.51 8.32 -4.81
C GLY A 89 21.74 7.42 -5.79
N GLN A 90 21.56 6.12 -5.50
CA GLN A 90 20.81 5.20 -6.36
C GLN A 90 19.36 4.96 -5.90
N LEU A 91 19.02 5.40 -4.71
CA LEU A 91 17.70 5.18 -4.12
C LEU A 91 16.57 5.74 -4.95
N LYS A 92 16.72 6.91 -5.49
CA LYS A 92 15.69 7.56 -6.28
C LYS A 92 15.33 6.71 -7.52
N THR A 93 16.32 6.28 -8.27
CA THR A 93 16.12 5.46 -9.46
C THR A 93 15.60 4.07 -9.12
N MET A 94 16.14 3.44 -8.07
CA MET A 94 15.74 2.10 -7.66
C MET A 94 14.36 2.06 -7.02
N ALA A 95 14.04 3.01 -6.15
CA ALA A 95 12.76 3.05 -5.47
C ALA A 95 11.61 3.44 -6.43
N GLY A 96 11.83 4.34 -7.35
CA GLY A 96 10.82 4.77 -8.32
C GLY A 96 10.74 3.82 -9.52
N GLN A 97 11.73 3.85 -10.38
CA GLN A 97 11.66 3.24 -11.70
C GLN A 97 11.85 1.73 -11.70
N ASN A 98 12.89 1.21 -11.06
CA ASN A 98 13.18 -0.23 -11.11
C ASN A 98 12.13 -1.04 -10.36
N HIS A 99 11.65 -0.54 -9.22
CA HIS A 99 10.58 -1.21 -8.49
C HIS A 99 9.25 -1.20 -9.25
N TYR A 100 8.96 -0.17 -10.01
CA TYR A 100 7.77 -0.14 -10.84
C TYR A 100 7.80 -1.26 -11.89
N GLU A 101 8.92 -1.42 -12.62
CA GLU A 101 9.04 -2.46 -13.65
C GLU A 101 8.86 -3.87 -13.08
N ASP A 102 9.43 -4.14 -11.91
CA ASP A 102 9.28 -5.43 -11.25
C ASP A 102 7.88 -5.68 -10.69
N PHE A 103 7.17 -4.63 -10.29
CA PHE A 103 5.86 -4.69 -9.65
C PHE A 103 4.74 -4.02 -10.47
N LYS A 104 4.90 -3.92 -11.78
CA LYS A 104 3.96 -3.18 -12.63
C LYS A 104 2.50 -3.63 -12.42
N GLU A 105 2.24 -4.92 -12.47
CA GLU A 105 0.89 -5.46 -12.28
C GLU A 105 0.33 -5.22 -10.86
N TYR A 106 1.20 -5.19 -9.86
CA TYR A 106 0.82 -4.88 -8.48
C TYR A 106 0.49 -3.40 -8.30
N VAL A 107 1.33 -2.52 -8.84
CA VAL A 107 1.17 -1.07 -8.74
C VAL A 107 -0.04 -0.59 -9.53
N ASP A 108 -0.23 -1.12 -10.74
CA ASP A 108 -1.29 -0.71 -11.67
C ASP A 108 -2.64 -1.41 -11.43
N ALA A 109 -2.67 -2.46 -10.60
CA ALA A 109 -3.89 -3.23 -10.33
C ALA A 109 -5.14 -2.39 -9.99
N PRO A 110 -5.04 -1.27 -9.22
CA PRO A 110 -6.22 -0.53 -8.82
C PRO A 110 -6.63 0.58 -9.79
N LEU A 111 -5.96 0.77 -10.93
CA LEU A 111 -6.18 1.92 -11.82
C LEU A 111 -7.62 2.07 -12.33
N ASN A 112 -8.37 0.97 -12.43
CA ASN A 112 -9.77 0.97 -12.83
C ASN A 112 -10.74 0.83 -11.65
N GLU A 113 -10.25 0.90 -10.42
CA GLU A 113 -11.05 0.69 -9.21
C GLU A 113 -11.38 2.00 -8.47
N GLY A 114 -10.70 3.10 -8.77
CA GLY A 114 -10.89 4.38 -8.09
C GLY A 114 -12.22 5.08 -8.40
N PRO A 115 -12.46 6.26 -7.87
CA PRO A 115 -11.63 6.93 -6.90
C PRO A 115 -11.75 6.35 -5.48
N PHE A 116 -10.70 6.53 -4.67
CA PHE A 116 -10.63 6.10 -3.28
C PHE A 116 -10.59 7.29 -2.32
N ASP A 117 -11.22 7.15 -1.16
CA ASP A 117 -11.19 8.14 -0.08
C ASP A 117 -9.93 8.02 0.77
N ILE A 118 -9.45 6.78 0.91
CA ILE A 118 -8.26 6.45 1.69
C ILE A 118 -7.38 5.49 0.89
N ILE A 119 -6.08 5.75 0.88
CA ILE A 119 -5.07 4.89 0.29
C ILE A 119 -4.04 4.53 1.35
N LEU A 120 -3.79 3.24 1.55
CA LEU A 120 -2.77 2.71 2.43
C LEU A 120 -1.64 2.07 1.62
N ILE A 121 -0.41 2.55 1.80
CA ILE A 121 0.80 2.03 1.19
C ILE A 121 1.62 1.32 2.27
N ASP A 122 1.55 -0.02 2.31
CA ASP A 122 2.23 -0.86 3.32
C ASP A 122 2.95 -2.08 2.70
N GLY A 123 2.96 -2.17 1.39
CA GLY A 123 3.57 -3.31 0.67
C GLY A 123 4.94 -3.02 0.08
N ARG A 124 5.13 -3.38 -1.18
CA ARG A 124 6.34 -3.18 -1.98
C ARG A 124 6.15 -2.06 -3.00
N ALA A 125 7.25 -1.69 -3.67
CA ALA A 125 7.25 -0.63 -4.68
C ALA A 125 6.54 0.67 -4.23
N ARG A 126 6.75 1.06 -2.98
CA ARG A 126 5.94 2.10 -2.30
C ARG A 126 5.99 3.46 -2.97
N VAL A 127 7.16 3.85 -3.51
CA VAL A 127 7.29 5.10 -4.27
C VAL A 127 6.50 5.04 -5.57
N ALA A 128 6.56 3.90 -6.28
CA ALA A 128 5.75 3.69 -7.48
C ALA A 128 4.24 3.69 -7.16
N CYS A 129 3.82 3.10 -6.03
CA CYS A 129 2.44 3.20 -5.56
C CYS A 129 2.06 4.67 -5.28
N ALA A 130 2.93 5.42 -4.61
CA ALA A 130 2.71 6.84 -4.31
C ALA A 130 2.51 7.68 -5.58
N SER A 131 3.30 7.42 -6.64
CA SER A 131 3.17 8.12 -7.91
C SER A 131 1.83 7.90 -8.63
N LYS A 132 1.07 6.86 -8.27
CA LYS A 132 -0.25 6.57 -8.85
C LYS A 132 -1.41 7.17 -8.06
N CYS A 133 -1.17 7.65 -6.85
CA CYS A 133 -2.24 8.10 -5.96
C CYS A 133 -3.11 9.20 -6.58
N HIS A 134 -2.53 10.12 -7.35
CA HIS A 134 -3.27 11.19 -8.03
C HIS A 134 -4.24 10.70 -9.11
N LEU A 135 -4.02 9.50 -9.67
CA LEU A 135 -4.93 8.85 -10.61
C LEU A 135 -6.05 8.08 -9.91
N LEU A 136 -5.85 7.75 -8.64
CA LEU A 136 -6.67 6.83 -7.88
C LEU A 136 -7.53 7.50 -6.81
N GLY A 137 -7.26 8.76 -6.52
CA GLY A 137 -7.96 9.50 -5.49
C GLY A 137 -8.68 10.74 -6.02
N HIS A 138 -9.05 11.58 -5.09
CA HIS A 138 -9.63 12.91 -5.29
C HIS A 138 -9.04 13.91 -4.29
N LYS A 139 -9.35 15.19 -4.39
CA LYS A 139 -8.76 16.28 -3.58
C LYS A 139 -8.81 16.08 -2.05
N ASP A 140 -9.73 15.26 -1.56
CA ASP A 140 -9.90 15.00 -0.11
C ASP A 140 -9.34 13.62 0.29
N THR A 141 -8.71 12.89 -0.64
CA THR A 141 -8.12 11.58 -0.37
C THR A 141 -6.95 11.70 0.60
N LEU A 142 -6.96 10.84 1.61
CA LEU A 142 -5.85 10.69 2.54
C LEU A 142 -5.00 9.49 2.17
N VAL A 143 -3.70 9.71 2.03
CA VAL A 143 -2.71 8.66 1.79
C VAL A 143 -1.95 8.38 3.08
N PHE A 144 -1.92 7.11 3.48
CA PHE A 144 -1.15 6.62 4.61
C PHE A 144 0.01 5.77 4.12
N PHE A 145 1.20 6.11 4.56
CA PHE A 145 2.42 5.43 4.17
C PHE A 145 3.05 4.82 5.42
N HIS A 146 2.99 3.48 5.54
CA HIS A 146 3.52 2.76 6.68
C HIS A 146 5.05 2.64 6.61
N ASP A 147 5.72 2.62 7.78
CA ASP A 147 7.18 2.56 7.92
C ASP A 147 7.97 3.65 7.20
N PHE A 148 7.34 4.77 6.90
CA PHE A 148 7.99 5.90 6.22
C PHE A 148 9.22 6.40 6.97
N GLY A 149 9.15 6.48 8.29
CA GLY A 149 10.24 6.96 9.15
C GLY A 149 11.24 5.89 9.60
N VAL A 150 10.96 4.59 9.39
CA VAL A 150 11.81 3.50 9.88
C VAL A 150 13.15 3.45 9.14
N PHE A 151 13.10 3.69 7.84
CA PHE A 151 14.30 3.70 6.98
C PHE A 151 14.88 5.09 6.76
N GLY A 152 14.29 6.11 7.40
CA GLY A 152 14.65 7.50 7.25
C GLY A 152 13.98 8.19 6.05
N ILE A 153 13.81 9.51 6.18
CA ILE A 153 13.21 10.36 5.14
C ILE A 153 13.89 10.21 3.77
N PRO A 154 15.24 10.12 3.67
CA PRO A 154 15.91 9.99 2.37
C PRO A 154 15.46 8.76 1.57
N TYR A 155 15.01 7.71 2.24
CA TYR A 155 14.64 6.45 1.57
C TYR A 155 13.40 6.56 0.69
N TYR A 156 12.40 7.33 1.16
CA TYR A 156 11.15 7.54 0.45
C TYR A 156 10.95 9.01 0.03
N SER A 157 12.04 9.80 -0.02
CA SER A 157 11.95 11.25 -0.31
C SER A 157 11.30 11.56 -1.66
N GLU A 158 11.42 10.65 -2.63
CA GLU A 158 10.78 10.77 -3.93
C GLU A 158 9.25 10.82 -3.85
N CYS A 159 8.64 10.31 -2.78
CA CYS A 159 7.20 10.43 -2.55
C CYS A 159 6.73 11.88 -2.44
N PHE A 160 7.59 12.80 -2.02
CA PHE A 160 7.27 14.24 -1.95
C PHE A 160 7.11 14.90 -3.33
N GLU A 161 7.48 14.23 -4.40
CA GLU A 161 7.23 14.69 -5.78
C GLU A 161 5.76 14.44 -6.19
N TYR A 162 5.07 13.52 -5.50
CA TYR A 162 3.72 13.06 -5.85
C TYR A 162 2.68 13.38 -4.79
N LEU A 163 3.11 13.54 -3.54
CA LEU A 163 2.21 13.63 -2.39
C LEU A 163 2.61 14.80 -1.48
N GLU A 164 1.62 15.57 -1.05
CA GLU A 164 1.81 16.67 -0.11
C GLU A 164 1.82 16.15 1.34
N PRO A 165 2.88 16.42 2.13
CA PRO A 165 2.93 16.02 3.53
C PRO A 165 1.80 16.63 4.36
N TYR A 166 1.08 15.80 5.12
CA TYR A 166 -0.03 16.23 5.96
C TYR A 166 0.21 15.95 7.45
N GLY A 167 1.26 15.22 7.78
CA GLY A 167 1.67 14.89 9.15
C GLY A 167 2.15 13.46 9.31
N SER A 168 2.49 13.11 10.54
CA SER A 168 2.94 11.75 10.84
C SER A 168 2.49 11.31 12.23
N VAL A 169 2.36 9.98 12.43
CA VAL A 169 2.14 9.36 13.73
C VAL A 169 3.02 8.10 13.81
N LYS A 170 4.10 8.15 14.58
CA LYS A 170 5.10 7.09 14.72
C LYS A 170 5.75 6.77 13.38
N SER A 171 5.67 5.51 12.92
CA SER A 171 6.23 5.06 11.64
C SER A 171 5.32 5.35 10.44
N MET A 172 4.14 5.92 10.66
CA MET A 172 3.18 6.18 9.59
C MET A 172 3.18 7.65 9.22
N ALA A 173 3.49 7.97 7.98
CA ALA A 173 3.30 9.28 7.40
C ALA A 173 1.91 9.41 6.77
N ARG A 174 1.39 10.63 6.76
CA ARG A 174 0.13 11.00 6.12
C ARG A 174 0.39 12.05 5.06
N PHE A 175 -0.27 11.88 3.94
CA PHE A 175 -0.19 12.79 2.82
C PHE A 175 -1.59 13.11 2.28
N LYS A 176 -1.67 14.16 1.49
CA LYS A 176 -2.76 14.50 0.59
C LYS A 176 -2.31 14.35 -0.86
N ILE A 177 -3.28 14.26 -1.75
CA ILE A 177 -3.08 14.31 -3.19
C ILE A 177 -3.20 15.75 -3.65
#